data_a3a905c26eb5611dec14bbe1beb332f5
#
_entry.id   a3a905c26eb5611dec14bbe1beb332f5
#
_cell.length_a   1.000
_cell.length_b   1.000
_cell.length_c   1.000
_cell.angle_alpha   90.00
_cell.angle_beta   90.00
_cell.angle_gamma   90.00
#
_symmetry.space_group_name_H-M   'P 1'
#
loop_
_entity.id
_entity.type
_entity.pdbx_description
1 polymer ?
#
loop_
_entity_poly.entity_id
_entity_poly.type
_entity_poly.pdbx_seq_one_letter_code
_entity_poly.pdbx_strand_id
1 'polypeptide(L)'
;MNPEFNDCLKKKRIQEFSRGKSLTDKELKTAEQDLLTAKESFKNGNFKWSTIQSYYAMFHSARALLYAENYREKSHHCLIVALKSLYVDKQLLQPSLIENLQKAKMLRENADYYDNWSEIMAESLIESAELFLETSKKNNKK
;
A
#
# COMPACT_ATOMS: atom_id res chain seq x y z
N MET A 1 -14.19 -15.45 10.42
CA MET A 1 -13.58 -14.15 10.08
C MET A 1 -12.70 -13.67 11.25
N ASN A 2 -11.63 -12.99 10.93
CA ASN A 2 -10.64 -12.50 11.89
C ASN A 2 -11.29 -11.55 12.92
N PRO A 3 -11.09 -11.77 14.24
CA PRO A 3 -11.66 -10.89 15.26
C PRO A 3 -11.20 -9.43 15.16
N GLU A 4 -9.95 -9.19 14.74
CA GLU A 4 -9.46 -7.83 14.55
C GLU A 4 -10.16 -7.14 13.40
N PHE A 5 -10.45 -7.87 12.32
CA PHE A 5 -11.19 -7.33 11.18
C PHE A 5 -12.61 -6.96 11.61
N ASN A 6 -13.26 -7.84 12.37
CA ASN A 6 -14.60 -7.56 12.91
C ASN A 6 -14.60 -6.32 13.79
N ASP A 7 -13.56 -6.14 14.59
CA ASP A 7 -13.41 -4.96 15.45
C ASP A 7 -13.27 -3.69 14.61
N CYS A 8 -12.48 -3.74 13.53
CA CYS A 8 -12.34 -2.62 12.61
C CYS A 8 -13.67 -2.23 11.95
N LEU A 9 -14.48 -3.23 11.58
CA LEU A 9 -15.82 -2.99 11.03
C LEU A 9 -16.73 -2.37 12.06
N LYS A 10 -16.72 -2.90 13.28
CA LYS A 10 -17.56 -2.43 14.39
C LYS A 10 -17.26 -0.97 14.73
N LYS A 11 -15.98 -0.60 14.72
CA LYS A 11 -15.54 0.77 15.01
C LYS A 11 -15.61 1.69 13.81
N LYS A 12 -16.11 1.19 12.69
CA LYS A 12 -16.25 1.93 11.42
C LYS A 12 -14.91 2.45 10.87
N ARG A 13 -13.84 1.77 11.19
CA ARG A 13 -12.50 2.06 10.63
C ARG A 13 -12.23 1.29 9.35
N ILE A 14 -13.03 0.27 9.08
CA ILE A 14 -13.24 -0.34 7.77
C ILE A 14 -14.72 -0.22 7.50
N GLN A 15 -15.08 0.25 6.32
CA GLN A 15 -16.48 0.47 5.96
C GLN A 15 -16.77 -0.21 4.63
N GLU A 16 -17.99 -0.72 4.50
CA GLU A 16 -18.47 -1.19 3.21
C GLU A 16 -18.46 -0.02 2.22
N PHE A 17 -18.02 -0.28 1.00
CA PHE A 17 -17.86 0.75 -0.01
C PHE A 17 -18.26 0.17 -1.36
N SER A 18 -19.53 0.31 -1.71
CA SER A 18 -20.11 -0.31 -2.90
C SER A 18 -19.44 0.14 -4.21
N ARG A 19 -18.81 1.32 -4.21
CA ARG A 19 -18.09 1.84 -5.39
C ARG A 19 -16.67 1.29 -5.51
N GLY A 20 -16.23 0.47 -4.55
CA GLY A 20 -14.84 0.03 -4.49
C GLY A 20 -14.36 -0.61 -5.77
N LYS A 21 -15.08 -1.63 -6.25
CA LYS A 21 -14.68 -2.35 -7.47
C LYS A 21 -14.52 -1.42 -8.67
N SER A 22 -15.40 -0.44 -8.81
CA SER A 22 -15.36 0.50 -9.94
C SER A 22 -14.18 1.48 -9.85
N LEU A 23 -13.58 1.64 -8.67
CA LEU A 23 -12.46 2.56 -8.45
C LEU A 23 -11.11 1.85 -8.36
N THR A 24 -11.10 0.51 -8.38
CA THR A 24 -9.88 -0.28 -8.25
C THR A 24 -8.85 0.06 -9.33
N ASP A 25 -9.26 0.12 -10.59
CA ASP A 25 -8.35 0.43 -11.70
C ASP A 25 -7.75 1.82 -11.56
N LYS A 26 -8.53 2.79 -11.09
CA LYS A 26 -8.05 4.15 -10.88
C LYS A 26 -6.96 4.18 -9.79
N GLU A 27 -7.17 3.42 -8.70
CA GLU A 27 -6.17 3.33 -7.63
C GLU A 27 -4.88 2.67 -8.13
N LEU A 28 -4.98 1.64 -8.96
CA LEU A 28 -3.81 0.99 -9.53
C LEU A 28 -3.06 1.95 -10.48
N LYS A 29 -3.76 2.75 -11.25
CA LYS A 29 -3.13 3.76 -12.11
C LYS A 29 -2.43 4.82 -11.30
N THR A 30 -3.02 5.26 -10.20
CA THR A 30 -2.38 6.21 -9.27
C THR A 30 -1.09 5.62 -8.71
N ALA A 31 -1.13 4.35 -8.31
CA ALA A 31 0.06 3.65 -7.83
C ALA A 31 1.16 3.60 -8.89
N GLU A 32 0.79 3.30 -10.14
CA GLU A 32 1.74 3.29 -11.26
C GLU A 32 2.40 4.65 -11.46
N GLN A 33 1.62 5.72 -11.43
CA GLN A 33 2.13 7.08 -11.59
C GLN A 33 3.07 7.45 -10.44
N ASP A 34 2.70 7.12 -9.21
CA ASP A 34 3.57 7.39 -8.06
C ASP A 34 4.87 6.62 -8.15
N LEU A 35 4.83 5.37 -8.64
CA LEU A 35 6.04 4.57 -8.81
C LEU A 35 6.95 5.15 -9.90
N LEU A 36 6.39 5.59 -11.02
CA LEU A 36 7.15 6.24 -12.07
C LEU A 36 7.83 7.50 -11.55
N THR A 37 7.10 8.33 -10.81
CA THR A 37 7.63 9.56 -10.22
C THR A 37 8.73 9.24 -9.21
N ALA A 38 8.56 8.18 -8.41
CA ALA A 38 9.58 7.75 -7.47
C ALA A 38 10.88 7.37 -8.17
N LYS A 39 10.78 6.66 -9.29
CA LYS A 39 11.95 6.26 -10.09
C LYS A 39 12.66 7.47 -10.70
N GLU A 40 11.89 8.45 -11.17
CA GLU A 40 12.47 9.70 -11.69
C GLU A 40 13.18 10.48 -10.60
N SER A 41 12.55 10.60 -9.43
CA SER A 41 13.16 11.27 -8.28
C SER A 41 14.46 10.59 -7.89
N PHE A 42 14.48 9.25 -7.88
CA PHE A 42 15.69 8.47 -7.57
C PHE A 42 16.80 8.77 -8.58
N LYS A 43 16.47 8.74 -9.86
CA LYS A 43 17.42 9.03 -10.94
C LYS A 43 18.03 10.40 -10.81
N ASN A 44 17.26 11.37 -10.33
CA ASN A 44 17.72 12.75 -10.16
C ASN A 44 18.38 13.01 -8.80
N GLY A 45 18.58 11.97 -7.99
CA GLY A 45 19.21 12.11 -6.68
C GLY A 45 18.31 12.60 -5.58
N ASN A 46 17.01 12.71 -5.83
CA ASN A 46 16.00 13.14 -4.84
C ASN A 46 15.51 11.96 -4.02
N PHE A 47 16.38 11.44 -3.16
CA PHE A 47 16.09 10.20 -2.42
C PHE A 47 14.99 10.39 -1.37
N LYS A 48 14.87 11.58 -0.80
CA LYS A 48 13.78 11.92 0.11
C LYS A 48 12.42 11.72 -0.58
N TRP A 49 12.24 12.39 -1.72
CA TRP A 49 10.96 12.33 -2.43
C TRP A 49 10.72 10.97 -3.07
N SER A 50 11.78 10.29 -3.52
CA SER A 50 11.67 8.93 -4.01
C SER A 50 11.11 8.00 -2.94
N THR A 51 11.58 8.13 -1.69
CA THR A 51 11.09 7.36 -0.56
C THR A 51 9.60 7.61 -0.31
N ILE A 52 9.22 8.89 -0.26
CA ILE A 52 7.82 9.30 0.01
C ILE A 52 6.89 8.78 -1.09
N GLN A 53 7.30 8.96 -2.34
CA GLN A 53 6.49 8.56 -3.50
C GLN A 53 6.36 7.04 -3.62
N SER A 54 7.43 6.30 -3.28
CA SER A 54 7.38 4.83 -3.26
C SER A 54 6.39 4.33 -2.22
N TYR A 55 6.35 4.95 -1.05
CA TYR A 55 5.35 4.62 -0.04
C TYR A 55 3.93 4.80 -0.59
N TYR A 56 3.66 5.93 -1.25
CA TYR A 56 2.32 6.17 -1.78
C TYR A 56 1.96 5.19 -2.90
N ALA A 57 2.92 4.76 -3.71
CA ALA A 57 2.68 3.70 -4.68
C ALA A 57 2.22 2.41 -3.99
N MET A 58 2.85 2.04 -2.87
CA MET A 58 2.46 0.87 -2.08
C MET A 58 1.09 1.09 -1.44
N PHE A 59 0.85 2.27 -0.88
CA PHE A 59 -0.42 2.59 -0.23
C PHE A 59 -1.60 2.48 -1.19
N HIS A 60 -1.48 3.05 -2.39
CA HIS A 60 -2.54 2.97 -3.39
C HIS A 60 -2.73 1.54 -3.91
N SER A 61 -1.65 0.77 -4.03
CA SER A 61 -1.73 -0.65 -4.38
C SER A 61 -2.50 -1.44 -3.32
N ALA A 62 -2.23 -1.15 -2.04
CA ALA A 62 -2.92 -1.76 -0.90
C ALA A 62 -4.39 -1.37 -0.88
N ARG A 63 -4.68 -0.10 -1.08
CA ARG A 63 -6.06 0.39 -1.14
C ARG A 63 -6.84 -0.26 -2.28
N ALA A 64 -6.18 -0.47 -3.42
CA ALA A 64 -6.81 -1.15 -4.56
C ALA A 64 -7.28 -2.55 -4.19
N LEU A 65 -6.50 -3.28 -3.39
CA LEU A 65 -6.91 -4.60 -2.90
C LEU A 65 -8.15 -4.51 -2.02
N LEU A 66 -8.23 -3.48 -1.19
CA LEU A 66 -9.39 -3.29 -0.32
C LEU A 66 -10.62 -2.90 -1.13
N TYR A 67 -10.46 -1.99 -2.09
CA TYR A 67 -11.55 -1.57 -2.99
C TYR A 67 -12.09 -2.75 -3.80
N ALA A 68 -11.23 -3.67 -4.23
CA ALA A 68 -11.65 -4.85 -4.98
C ALA A 68 -12.64 -5.73 -4.20
N GLU A 69 -12.62 -5.64 -2.87
CA GLU A 69 -13.54 -6.35 -1.99
C GLU A 69 -14.70 -5.45 -1.51
N ASN A 70 -14.84 -4.27 -2.10
CA ASN A 70 -15.87 -3.27 -1.75
C ASN A 70 -15.79 -2.81 -0.29
N TYR A 71 -14.56 -2.58 0.17
CA TYR A 71 -14.29 -1.96 1.47
C TYR A 71 -13.41 -0.74 1.29
N ARG A 72 -13.44 0.16 2.25
CA ARG A 72 -12.49 1.26 2.34
C ARG A 72 -12.01 1.40 3.79
N GLU A 73 -10.78 1.87 3.94
CA GLU A 73 -10.19 2.07 5.25
C GLU A 73 -10.36 3.52 5.73
N LYS A 74 -10.35 3.68 7.06
CA LYS A 74 -10.30 4.96 7.74
C LYS A 74 -9.05 5.10 8.60
N SER A 75 -8.30 4.01 8.78
CA SER A 75 -7.02 4.05 9.50
C SER A 75 -6.03 3.10 8.83
N HIS A 76 -4.75 3.45 8.95
CA HIS A 76 -3.68 2.59 8.42
C HIS A 76 -3.66 1.23 9.11
N HIS A 77 -3.85 1.22 10.43
CA HIS A 77 -3.90 -0.03 11.18
C HIS A 77 -4.98 -0.98 10.65
N CYS A 78 -6.18 -0.47 10.44
CA CYS A 78 -7.28 -1.31 9.94
C CYS A 78 -7.11 -1.70 8.47
N LEU A 79 -6.43 -0.88 7.67
CA LEU A 79 -6.03 -1.31 6.33
C LEU A 79 -5.16 -2.57 6.40
N ILE A 80 -4.17 -2.57 7.27
CA ILE A 80 -3.29 -3.74 7.48
C ILE A 80 -4.10 -4.96 7.95
N VAL A 81 -4.97 -4.76 8.93
CA VAL A 81 -5.83 -5.83 9.45
C VAL A 81 -6.70 -6.43 8.34
N ALA A 82 -7.30 -5.57 7.52
CA ALA A 82 -8.15 -6.01 6.42
C ALA A 82 -7.37 -6.80 5.37
N LEU A 83 -6.17 -6.33 5.01
CA LEU A 83 -5.32 -7.05 4.06
C LEU A 83 -4.92 -8.43 4.57
N LYS A 84 -4.63 -8.54 5.86
CA LYS A 84 -4.32 -9.84 6.47
C LYS A 84 -5.53 -10.78 6.39
N SER A 85 -6.69 -10.27 6.77
CA SER A 85 -7.92 -11.09 6.79
C SER A 85 -8.39 -11.50 5.40
N LEU A 86 -8.37 -10.57 4.44
CA LEU A 86 -8.96 -10.79 3.12
C LEU A 86 -8.00 -11.42 2.12
N TYR A 87 -6.70 -11.29 2.32
CA TYR A 87 -5.70 -11.74 1.34
C TYR A 87 -4.64 -12.67 1.93
N VAL A 88 -3.99 -12.30 3.03
CA VAL A 88 -2.92 -13.12 3.61
C VAL A 88 -3.48 -14.46 4.11
N ASP A 89 -4.57 -14.41 4.86
CA ASP A 89 -5.20 -15.63 5.41
C ASP A 89 -5.72 -16.57 4.31
N LYS A 90 -5.99 -16.02 3.14
CA LYS A 90 -6.43 -16.80 1.97
C LYS A 90 -5.29 -17.18 1.03
N GLN A 91 -4.06 -16.90 1.44
CA GLN A 91 -2.84 -17.19 0.67
C GLN A 91 -2.79 -16.48 -0.69
N LEU A 92 -3.42 -15.31 -0.79
CA LEU A 92 -3.42 -14.47 -1.98
C LEU A 92 -2.36 -13.38 -1.93
N LEU A 93 -1.76 -13.16 -0.75
CA LEU A 93 -0.76 -12.14 -0.53
C LEU A 93 0.26 -12.69 0.48
N GLN A 94 1.56 -12.53 0.18
CA GLN A 94 2.59 -12.98 1.11
C GLN A 94 2.67 -12.05 2.33
N PRO A 95 2.84 -12.61 3.55
CA PRO A 95 2.98 -11.77 4.75
C PRO A 95 4.11 -10.75 4.67
N SER A 96 5.19 -11.07 3.95
CA SER A 96 6.32 -10.16 3.80
C SER A 96 5.94 -8.84 3.11
N LEU A 97 4.92 -8.85 2.25
CA LEU A 97 4.44 -7.62 1.61
C LEU A 97 3.78 -6.69 2.62
N ILE A 98 3.08 -7.25 3.60
CA ILE A 98 2.49 -6.44 4.68
C ILE A 98 3.59 -5.82 5.54
N GLU A 99 4.62 -6.59 5.87
CA GLU A 99 5.77 -6.09 6.63
C GLU A 99 6.46 -4.96 5.86
N ASN A 100 6.62 -5.11 4.55
CA ASN A 100 7.22 -4.09 3.69
C ASN A 100 6.38 -2.81 3.68
N LEU A 101 5.05 -2.93 3.66
CA LEU A 101 4.17 -1.76 3.72
C LEU A 101 4.31 -1.01 5.05
N GLN A 102 4.38 -1.75 6.15
CA GLN A 102 4.56 -1.16 7.48
C GLN A 102 5.91 -0.46 7.59
N LYS A 103 6.97 -1.09 7.07
CA LYS A 103 8.31 -0.50 7.02
C LYS A 103 8.33 0.75 6.14
N ALA A 104 7.64 0.70 5.00
CA ALA A 104 7.55 1.83 4.08
C ALA A 104 6.91 3.04 4.75
N LYS A 105 5.86 2.82 5.53
CA LYS A 105 5.21 3.90 6.29
C LYS A 105 6.19 4.56 7.25
N MET A 106 6.97 3.76 7.97
CA MET A 106 7.97 4.28 8.90
C MET A 106 9.06 5.07 8.18
N LEU A 107 9.56 4.55 7.05
CA LEU A 107 10.59 5.23 6.27
C LEU A 107 10.07 6.54 5.68
N ARG A 108 8.81 6.56 5.22
CA ARG A 108 8.18 7.77 4.72
C ARG A 108 8.06 8.83 5.83
N GLU A 109 7.65 8.43 7.02
CA GLU A 109 7.54 9.34 8.15
C GLU A 109 8.91 9.92 8.54
N ASN A 110 9.94 9.07 8.55
CA ASN A 110 11.31 9.51 8.81
C ASN A 110 11.79 10.51 7.77
N ALA A 111 11.53 10.26 6.49
CA ALA A 111 11.94 11.16 5.42
C ALA A 111 11.18 12.48 5.46
N ASP A 112 9.87 12.43 5.70
CA ASP A 112 8.98 13.58 5.63
C ASP A 112 9.08 14.47 6.87
N TYR A 113 9.03 13.87 8.06
CA TYR A 113 8.93 14.60 9.32
C TYR A 113 10.26 14.81 10.03
N TYR A 114 11.24 13.91 9.82
CA TYR A 114 12.50 13.92 10.57
C TYR A 114 13.73 14.15 9.68
N ASP A 115 13.52 14.45 8.40
CA ASP A 115 14.61 14.68 7.43
C ASP A 115 15.65 13.55 7.44
N ASN A 116 15.19 12.31 7.56
CA ASN A 116 16.06 11.13 7.61
C ASN A 116 15.72 10.20 6.46
N TRP A 117 16.66 10.03 5.53
CA TRP A 117 16.53 9.16 4.37
C TRP A 117 17.91 8.73 3.89
N SER A 118 17.94 7.75 2.97
CA SER A 118 19.19 7.33 2.33
C SER A 118 18.91 6.80 0.93
N GLU A 119 19.93 6.78 0.10
CA GLU A 119 19.86 6.20 -1.24
C GLU A 119 19.49 4.72 -1.18
N ILE A 120 20.13 3.95 -0.30
CA ILE A 120 19.89 2.51 -0.15
C ILE A 120 18.44 2.23 0.23
N MET A 121 17.89 3.00 1.16
CA MET A 121 16.50 2.83 1.58
C MET A 121 15.52 3.22 0.49
N ALA A 122 15.81 4.28 -0.26
CA ALA A 122 14.97 4.70 -1.39
C ALA A 122 14.93 3.61 -2.47
N GLU A 123 16.08 3.02 -2.80
CA GLU A 123 16.16 1.93 -3.78
C GLU A 123 15.37 0.71 -3.32
N SER A 124 15.56 0.31 -2.07
CA SER A 124 14.84 -0.81 -1.47
C SER A 124 13.33 -0.60 -1.52
N LEU A 125 12.89 0.63 -1.27
CA LEU A 125 11.47 0.95 -1.25
C LEU A 125 10.85 0.91 -2.65
N ILE A 126 11.60 1.35 -3.66
CA ILE A 126 11.15 1.23 -5.06
C ILE A 126 10.91 -0.24 -5.40
N GLU A 127 11.85 -1.12 -5.04
CA GLU A 127 11.72 -2.56 -5.30
C GLU A 127 10.50 -3.15 -4.60
N SER A 128 10.30 -2.78 -3.34
CA SER A 128 9.12 -3.22 -2.57
C SER A 128 7.82 -2.72 -3.19
N ALA A 129 7.81 -1.47 -3.66
CA ALA A 129 6.63 -0.88 -4.29
C ALA A 129 6.30 -1.58 -5.63
N GLU A 130 7.32 -1.90 -6.42
CA GLU A 130 7.12 -2.64 -7.67
C GLU A 130 6.48 -4.01 -7.41
N LEU A 131 7.01 -4.74 -6.44
CA LEU A 131 6.48 -6.07 -6.11
C LEU A 131 5.06 -5.99 -5.59
N PHE A 132 4.77 -5.02 -4.73
CA PHE A 132 3.42 -4.84 -4.17
C PHE A 132 2.41 -4.51 -5.27
N LEU A 133 2.77 -3.59 -6.17
CA LEU A 133 1.91 -3.19 -7.27
C LEU A 133 1.63 -4.37 -8.21
N GLU A 134 2.65 -5.14 -8.57
CA GLU A 134 2.48 -6.32 -9.43
C GLU A 134 1.54 -7.33 -8.79
N THR A 135 1.70 -7.58 -7.49
CA THR A 135 0.85 -8.52 -6.77
C THR A 135 -0.60 -8.04 -6.72
N SER A 136 -0.79 -6.73 -6.50
CA SER A 136 -2.13 -6.15 -6.49
C SER A 136 -2.81 -6.26 -7.86
N LYS A 137 -2.06 -6.03 -8.94
CA LYS A 137 -2.58 -6.17 -10.30
C LYS A 137 -3.01 -7.60 -10.59
N LYS A 138 -2.21 -8.58 -10.17
CA LYS A 138 -2.54 -10.00 -10.37
C LYS A 138 -3.84 -10.37 -9.67
N ASN A 139 -4.04 -9.88 -8.45
CA ASN A 139 -5.25 -10.14 -7.70
C ASN A 139 -6.47 -9.46 -8.32
N ASN A 140 -6.29 -8.32 -8.95
CA ASN A 140 -7.39 -7.59 -9.59
C ASN A 140 -7.92 -8.30 -10.85
N LYS A 141 -7.11 -9.13 -11.49
CA LYS A 141 -7.49 -9.82 -12.73
C LYS A 141 -8.28 -11.11 -12.50
N LYS A 142 -8.48 -11.49 -11.27
CA LYS A 142 -9.23 -12.71 -10.93
C LYS A 142 -10.73 -12.51 -10.88
#